data_9c74fd67166525e2ef3cb691b8aa0898
#
_entry.id   9c74fd67166525e2ef3cb691b8aa0898
#
_cell.length_a   1.000
_cell.length_b   1.000
_cell.length_c   1.000
_cell.angle_alpha   90.00
_cell.angle_beta   90.00
_cell.angle_gamma   90.00
#
_symmetry.space_group_name_H-M   'P 1'
#
loop_
_entity.id
_entity.type
_entity.pdbx_description
1 polymer ?
#
loop_
_entity_poly.entity_id
_entity_poly.type
_entity_poly.pdbx_seq_one_letter_code
_entity_poly.pdbx_strand_id
1 'polypeptide(L)'
;MVYVDKTGEKVFLGNLFIKGENVTMKEAGPPRSRKIDMAILDMDKSPFMGNRNSKVTIVEFSNFQCPYCMDSWVKLQKLIQKHPQEMRYIFKHFPFQPQGKTFELSELTAAAQEVNNEAFWLIHDFFFTDEGQNVARLEKEAVKQKIEQLLKGKGYDVRVFQSALETGRAKKRVLDDIAVGDRIRITGTPTKIVNGDVIVGASQDNILERYLGR
;
A
#
# COMPACT_ATOMS: atom_id res chain seq x y z
N MET A 1 -15.67 -13.04 17.21
CA MET A 1 -15.93 -13.59 18.57
C MET A 1 -16.68 -14.90 18.44
N VAL A 2 -16.50 -15.81 19.39
CA VAL A 2 -17.19 -17.10 19.44
C VAL A 2 -18.18 -17.03 20.59
N TYR A 3 -19.45 -17.36 20.35
CA TYR A 3 -20.48 -17.49 21.37
C TYR A 3 -20.87 -18.95 21.48
N VAL A 4 -20.97 -19.44 22.68
CA VAL A 4 -21.35 -20.83 22.98
C VAL A 4 -22.57 -20.77 23.88
N ASP A 5 -23.58 -21.55 23.59
CA ASP A 5 -24.76 -21.64 24.43
C ASP A 5 -24.47 -22.34 25.79
N LYS A 6 -25.40 -22.28 26.70
CA LYS A 6 -25.22 -22.86 28.06
C LYS A 6 -24.95 -24.35 28.06
N THR A 7 -25.33 -25.07 27.00
CA THR A 7 -25.12 -26.52 26.88
C THR A 7 -23.80 -26.87 26.20
N GLY A 8 -23.19 -25.90 25.50
CA GLY A 8 -21.98 -26.12 24.70
C GLY A 8 -22.25 -26.77 23.34
N GLU A 9 -23.52 -27.02 23.00
CA GLU A 9 -23.89 -27.71 21.75
C GLU A 9 -23.99 -26.79 20.55
N LYS A 10 -24.21 -25.47 20.78
CA LYS A 10 -24.34 -24.48 19.69
C LYS A 10 -23.22 -23.47 19.78
N VAL A 11 -22.52 -23.32 18.65
CA VAL A 11 -21.44 -22.35 18.50
C VAL A 11 -21.83 -21.37 17.40
N PHE A 12 -21.81 -20.07 17.73
CA PHE A 12 -22.03 -18.97 16.78
C PHE A 12 -20.74 -18.20 16.59
N LEU A 13 -20.36 -18.02 15.32
CA LEU A 13 -19.19 -17.23 14.92
C LEU A 13 -19.69 -15.95 14.22
N GLY A 14 -19.48 -14.79 14.82
CA GLY A 14 -19.89 -13.53 14.21
C GLY A 14 -20.12 -12.37 15.17
N ASN A 15 -20.91 -11.39 14.72
CA ASN A 15 -21.33 -10.25 15.52
C ASN A 15 -22.72 -10.52 16.12
N LEU A 16 -22.86 -10.33 17.42
CA LEU A 16 -24.10 -10.42 18.15
C LEU A 16 -24.71 -9.02 18.30
N PHE A 17 -25.97 -8.87 17.87
CA PHE A 17 -26.74 -7.64 18.09
C PHE A 17 -27.86 -7.92 19.09
N ILE A 18 -27.95 -7.10 20.14
CA ILE A 18 -29.05 -7.14 21.13
C ILE A 18 -29.72 -5.77 21.10
N LYS A 19 -31.01 -5.74 20.83
CA LYS A 19 -31.80 -4.50 20.72
C LYS A 19 -31.18 -3.43 19.80
N GLY A 20 -30.59 -3.89 18.69
CA GLY A 20 -29.94 -3.03 17.71
C GLY A 20 -28.49 -2.61 18.05
N GLU A 21 -28.01 -2.91 19.23
CA GLU A 21 -26.60 -2.65 19.61
C GLU A 21 -25.71 -3.84 19.26
N ASN A 22 -24.54 -3.57 18.67
CA ASN A 22 -23.50 -4.58 18.42
C ASN A 22 -22.76 -4.90 19.73
N VAL A 23 -23.26 -5.90 20.46
CA VAL A 23 -22.69 -6.33 21.75
C VAL A 23 -21.28 -6.92 21.57
N THR A 24 -21.04 -7.59 20.45
CA THR A 24 -19.70 -8.13 20.13
C THR A 24 -18.65 -7.03 20.12
N MET A 25 -18.93 -5.92 19.46
CA MET A 25 -17.99 -4.78 19.40
C MET A 25 -17.83 -4.09 20.76
N LYS A 26 -18.90 -4.00 21.53
CA LYS A 26 -18.92 -3.38 22.87
C LYS A 26 -18.11 -4.18 23.89
N GLU A 27 -18.26 -5.50 23.90
CA GLU A 27 -17.57 -6.39 24.83
C GLU A 27 -16.13 -6.74 24.41
N ALA A 28 -15.88 -6.84 23.09
CA ALA A 28 -14.54 -7.09 22.57
C ALA A 28 -13.59 -5.91 22.83
N GLY A 29 -14.13 -4.72 23.06
CA GLY A 29 -13.38 -3.47 23.03
C GLY A 29 -12.95 -3.14 21.59
N PRO A 30 -12.27 -2.03 21.39
CA PRO A 30 -11.67 -1.75 20.07
C PRO A 30 -10.69 -2.88 19.73
N PRO A 31 -10.66 -3.33 18.45
CA PRO A 31 -9.69 -4.34 18.01
C PRO A 31 -8.32 -3.94 18.54
N ARG A 32 -7.65 -4.85 19.25
CA ARG A 32 -6.28 -4.58 19.72
C ARG A 32 -5.46 -4.26 18.48
N SER A 33 -4.96 -3.04 18.39
CA SER A 33 -4.10 -2.64 17.28
C SER A 33 -2.91 -3.59 17.28
N ARG A 34 -2.78 -4.35 16.19
CA ARG A 34 -1.62 -5.20 16.00
C ARG A 34 -0.43 -4.29 15.79
N LYS A 35 0.58 -4.43 16.63
CA LYS A 35 1.82 -3.65 16.49
C LYS A 35 2.88 -4.44 15.75
N ILE A 36 3.54 -3.76 14.82
CA ILE A 36 4.66 -4.27 14.02
C ILE A 36 5.90 -3.44 14.38
N ASP A 37 7.02 -4.11 14.57
CA ASP A 37 8.30 -3.42 14.65
C ASP A 37 8.63 -2.80 13.29
N MET A 38 8.77 -1.48 13.24
CA MET A 38 9.06 -0.75 12.01
C MET A 38 10.40 -1.15 11.39
N ALA A 39 11.35 -1.66 12.18
CA ALA A 39 12.67 -2.07 11.68
C ALA A 39 12.60 -3.25 10.69
N ILE A 40 11.57 -4.11 10.80
CA ILE A 40 11.41 -5.27 9.90
C ILE A 40 10.80 -4.92 8.54
N LEU A 41 10.39 -3.67 8.33
CA LEU A 41 9.68 -3.24 7.11
C LEU A 41 10.61 -2.92 5.93
N ASP A 42 11.93 -2.96 6.12
CA ASP A 42 12.94 -2.70 5.06
C ASP A 42 12.64 -1.42 4.26
N MET A 43 12.57 -0.29 4.97
CA MET A 43 12.08 0.98 4.43
C MET A 43 13.10 1.77 3.60
N ASP A 44 14.40 1.49 3.76
CA ASP A 44 15.47 2.37 3.26
C ASP A 44 15.52 2.44 1.73
N LYS A 45 15.16 1.36 1.09
CA LYS A 45 15.15 1.24 -0.38
C LYS A 45 13.77 1.46 -0.99
N SER A 46 12.78 1.86 -0.21
CA SER A 46 11.42 2.05 -0.69
C SER A 46 11.17 3.47 -1.14
N PRO A 47 10.30 3.68 -2.14
CA PRO A 47 9.91 5.03 -2.53
C PRO A 47 9.17 5.71 -1.39
N PHE A 48 9.43 7.00 -1.21
CA PHE A 48 8.85 7.76 -0.12
C PHE A 48 8.45 9.16 -0.53
N MET A 49 7.52 9.75 0.22
CA MET A 49 7.16 11.17 0.19
C MET A 49 7.23 11.78 1.59
N GLY A 50 7.36 13.09 1.65
CA GLY A 50 7.42 13.84 2.91
C GLY A 50 8.81 13.84 3.55
N ASN A 51 8.86 14.07 4.86
CA ASN A 51 10.11 14.26 5.58
C ASN A 51 10.63 12.92 6.17
N ARG A 52 11.86 12.54 5.84
CA ARG A 52 12.53 11.33 6.36
C ARG A 52 12.59 11.28 7.90
N ASN A 53 12.67 12.43 8.54
CA ASN A 53 12.81 12.57 9.99
C ASN A 53 11.48 12.93 10.67
N SER A 54 10.34 12.68 10.01
CA SER A 54 9.03 13.00 10.54
C SER A 54 8.66 12.15 11.76
N LYS A 55 7.75 12.68 12.58
CA LYS A 55 7.19 11.97 13.74
C LYS A 55 6.24 10.85 13.35
N VAL A 56 5.59 10.98 12.18
CA VAL A 56 4.62 10.01 11.68
C VAL A 56 5.17 9.35 10.43
N THR A 57 5.43 8.05 10.52
CA THR A 57 5.82 7.22 9.37
C THR A 57 4.68 6.27 9.03
N ILE A 58 4.24 6.32 7.77
CA ILE A 58 3.23 5.45 7.20
C ILE A 58 3.90 4.57 6.16
N VAL A 59 3.81 3.25 6.32
CA VAL A 59 4.20 2.27 5.31
C VAL A 59 2.95 1.63 4.77
N GLU A 60 2.64 1.83 3.49
CA GLU A 60 1.45 1.25 2.86
C GLU A 60 1.83 0.10 1.91
N PHE A 61 1.24 -1.05 2.15
CA PHE A 61 1.22 -2.18 1.21
C PHE A 61 0.04 -1.99 0.26
N SER A 62 0.34 -1.80 -1.01
CA SER A 62 -0.61 -1.31 -2.01
C SER A 62 -0.53 -2.08 -3.33
N ASN A 63 -1.59 -1.98 -4.14
CA ASN A 63 -1.75 -2.69 -5.40
C ASN A 63 -2.41 -1.77 -6.44
N PHE A 64 -1.82 -1.65 -7.62
CA PHE A 64 -2.25 -0.73 -8.68
C PHE A 64 -3.60 -1.07 -9.33
N GLN A 65 -4.14 -2.27 -9.13
CA GLN A 65 -5.46 -2.66 -9.60
C GLN A 65 -6.51 -2.73 -8.47
N CYS A 66 -6.17 -2.29 -7.26
CA CYS A 66 -7.09 -2.28 -6.14
C CYS A 66 -7.83 -0.93 -6.05
N PRO A 67 -9.17 -0.89 -6.22
CA PRO A 67 -9.93 0.36 -6.12
C PRO A 67 -9.77 1.06 -4.77
N TYR A 68 -9.72 0.28 -3.70
CA TYR A 68 -9.50 0.82 -2.35
C TYR A 68 -8.12 1.44 -2.15
N CYS A 69 -7.10 0.99 -2.91
CA CYS A 69 -5.78 1.63 -2.90
C CYS A 69 -5.83 2.99 -3.60
N MET A 70 -6.58 3.12 -4.69
CA MET A 70 -6.82 4.40 -5.36
C MET A 70 -7.52 5.39 -4.43
N ASP A 71 -8.61 4.98 -3.79
CA ASP A 71 -9.33 5.81 -2.80
C ASP A 71 -8.43 6.23 -1.63
N SER A 72 -7.62 5.30 -1.14
CA SER A 72 -6.63 5.56 -0.10
C SER A 72 -5.63 6.63 -0.52
N TRP A 73 -5.09 6.51 -1.74
CA TRP A 73 -4.09 7.43 -2.25
C TRP A 73 -4.61 8.86 -2.38
N VAL A 74 -5.82 9.05 -2.96
CA VAL A 74 -6.43 10.38 -3.12
C VAL A 74 -6.53 11.13 -1.78
N LYS A 75 -6.86 10.43 -0.71
CA LYS A 75 -6.99 11.00 0.64
C LYS A 75 -5.63 11.25 1.28
N LEU A 76 -4.75 10.23 1.20
CA LEU A 76 -3.41 10.29 1.78
C LEU A 76 -2.55 11.37 1.15
N GLN A 77 -2.62 11.54 -0.17
CA GLN A 77 -1.91 12.61 -0.88
C GLN A 77 -2.28 14.00 -0.36
N LYS A 78 -3.58 14.26 -0.12
CA LYS A 78 -4.04 15.52 0.47
C LYS A 78 -3.49 15.71 1.89
N LEU A 79 -3.46 14.64 2.67
CA LEU A 79 -2.94 14.70 4.04
C LEU A 79 -1.42 14.98 4.05
N ILE A 80 -0.65 14.33 3.18
CA ILE A 80 0.79 14.57 3.05
C ILE A 80 1.07 16.00 2.58
N GLN A 81 0.31 16.51 1.62
CA GLN A 81 0.45 17.89 1.14
C GLN A 81 0.15 18.91 2.24
N LYS A 82 -0.79 18.63 3.12
CA LYS A 82 -1.14 19.47 4.27
C LYS A 82 -0.10 19.41 5.39
N HIS A 83 0.60 18.27 5.54
CA HIS A 83 1.54 18.00 6.63
C HIS A 83 2.90 17.48 6.14
N PRO A 84 3.58 18.14 5.18
CA PRO A 84 4.75 17.60 4.50
C PRO A 84 5.96 17.41 5.42
N GLN A 85 6.04 18.16 6.53
CA GLN A 85 7.13 18.05 7.49
C GLN A 85 6.84 17.09 8.65
N GLU A 86 5.56 16.77 8.88
CA GLU A 86 5.13 15.94 10.00
C GLU A 86 4.99 14.46 9.62
N MET A 87 4.97 14.17 8.31
CA MET A 87 4.71 12.83 7.77
C MET A 87 5.81 12.34 6.84
N ARG A 88 6.07 11.04 6.91
CA ARG A 88 6.79 10.26 5.90
C ARG A 88 5.88 9.16 5.42
N TYR A 89 5.62 9.09 4.13
CA TYR A 89 4.90 8.01 3.49
C TYR A 89 5.83 7.14 2.68
N ILE A 90 5.70 5.83 2.82
CA ILE A 90 6.51 4.81 2.15
C ILE A 90 5.57 3.85 1.46
N PHE A 91 5.82 3.60 0.19
CA PHE A 91 5.06 2.64 -0.61
C PHE A 91 5.75 1.28 -0.61
N LYS A 92 4.96 0.22 -0.48
CA LYS A 92 5.37 -1.18 -0.65
C LYS A 92 4.49 -1.87 -1.67
N HIS A 93 5.10 -2.51 -2.67
CA HIS A 93 4.38 -3.29 -3.65
C HIS A 93 3.77 -4.54 -3.00
N PHE A 94 2.45 -4.71 -3.14
CA PHE A 94 1.79 -5.92 -2.66
C PHE A 94 0.75 -6.44 -3.65
N PRO A 95 1.16 -6.91 -4.83
CA PRO A 95 0.32 -7.75 -5.68
C PRO A 95 0.08 -9.07 -4.95
N PHE A 96 -1.19 -9.53 -4.90
CA PHE A 96 -1.55 -10.74 -4.15
C PHE A 96 -0.88 -12.03 -4.66
N GLN A 97 -0.36 -12.01 -5.87
CA GLN A 97 0.32 -13.14 -6.48
C GLN A 97 1.63 -12.65 -7.14
N PRO A 98 2.70 -13.46 -7.10
CA PRO A 98 3.97 -13.12 -7.73
C PRO A 98 3.95 -13.30 -9.26
N GLN A 99 2.78 -13.15 -9.86
CA GLN A 99 2.52 -13.27 -11.29
C GLN A 99 1.23 -12.55 -11.68
N GLY A 100 0.98 -12.44 -12.99
CA GLY A 100 -0.21 -11.79 -13.54
C GLY A 100 -0.11 -10.27 -13.59
N LYS A 101 -1.19 -9.64 -13.99
CA LYS A 101 -1.21 -8.21 -14.34
C LYS A 101 -0.80 -7.28 -13.19
N THR A 102 -1.26 -7.53 -12.00
CA THR A 102 -0.91 -6.71 -10.81
C THR A 102 0.59 -6.77 -10.50
N PHE A 103 1.20 -7.95 -10.68
CA PHE A 103 2.64 -8.12 -10.52
C PHE A 103 3.42 -7.39 -11.62
N GLU A 104 2.98 -7.49 -12.88
CA GLU A 104 3.57 -6.76 -14.01
C GLU A 104 3.59 -5.24 -13.78
N LEU A 105 2.47 -4.66 -13.33
CA LEU A 105 2.39 -3.23 -13.02
C LEU A 105 3.32 -2.84 -11.88
N SER A 106 3.40 -3.68 -10.84
CA SER A 106 4.33 -3.49 -9.73
C SER A 106 5.79 -3.55 -10.19
N GLU A 107 6.15 -4.51 -11.05
CA GLU A 107 7.49 -4.66 -11.61
C GLU A 107 7.87 -3.45 -12.49
N LEU A 108 6.95 -2.99 -13.34
CA LEU A 108 7.17 -1.80 -14.17
C LEU A 108 7.35 -0.54 -13.32
N THR A 109 6.57 -0.37 -12.26
CA THR A 109 6.70 0.78 -11.36
C THR A 109 7.98 0.69 -10.52
N ALA A 110 8.36 -0.50 -10.07
CA ALA A 110 9.63 -0.74 -9.40
C ALA A 110 10.85 -0.46 -10.32
N ALA A 111 10.72 -0.71 -11.62
CA ALA A 111 11.76 -0.33 -12.58
C ALA A 111 11.90 1.20 -12.72
N ALA A 112 10.80 1.95 -12.66
CA ALA A 112 10.85 3.41 -12.63
C ALA A 112 11.51 3.93 -11.33
N GLN A 113 11.35 3.24 -10.21
CA GLN A 113 12.05 3.56 -8.96
C GLN A 113 13.58 3.43 -9.09
N GLU A 114 14.09 2.50 -9.88
CA GLU A 114 15.53 2.36 -10.13
C GLU A 114 16.11 3.60 -10.86
N VAL A 115 15.27 4.36 -11.58
CA VAL A 115 15.68 5.65 -12.14
C VAL A 115 15.87 6.67 -11.02
N ASN A 116 14.83 6.96 -10.26
CA ASN A 116 14.84 7.71 -9.01
C ASN A 116 13.46 7.70 -8.32
N ASN A 117 13.38 8.34 -7.15
CA ASN A 117 12.15 8.43 -6.37
C ASN A 117 11.01 9.17 -7.10
N GLU A 118 11.34 10.25 -7.81
CA GLU A 118 10.35 11.08 -8.53
C GLU A 118 9.80 10.35 -9.76
N ALA A 119 10.61 9.55 -10.44
CA ALA A 119 10.18 8.69 -11.54
C ALA A 119 9.21 7.60 -11.05
N PHE A 120 9.46 7.03 -9.86
CA PHE A 120 8.48 6.12 -9.25
C PHE A 120 7.13 6.81 -9.06
N TRP A 121 7.10 7.98 -8.42
CA TRP A 121 5.84 8.69 -8.14
C TRP A 121 5.12 9.14 -9.39
N LEU A 122 5.85 9.51 -10.45
CA LEU A 122 5.25 9.82 -11.76
C LEU A 122 4.44 8.63 -12.29
N ILE A 123 4.98 7.42 -12.23
CA ILE A 123 4.32 6.23 -12.76
C ILE A 123 3.25 5.72 -11.78
N HIS A 124 3.51 5.80 -10.47
CA HIS A 124 2.53 5.49 -9.43
C HIS A 124 1.26 6.34 -9.59
N ASP A 125 1.40 7.66 -9.67
CA ASP A 125 0.27 8.58 -9.80
C ASP A 125 -0.46 8.38 -11.13
N PHE A 126 0.27 8.11 -12.21
CA PHE A 126 -0.34 7.78 -13.48
C PHE A 126 -1.26 6.56 -13.38
N PHE A 127 -0.81 5.46 -12.76
CA PHE A 127 -1.66 4.27 -12.60
C PHE A 127 -2.87 4.50 -11.72
N PHE A 128 -2.88 5.52 -10.87
CA PHE A 128 -4.05 5.89 -10.06
C PHE A 128 -4.95 6.95 -10.71
N THR A 129 -4.84 7.13 -12.04
CA THR A 129 -5.78 7.89 -12.88
C THR A 129 -6.64 6.98 -13.73
N ASP A 130 -7.75 7.48 -14.27
CA ASP A 130 -8.60 6.73 -15.20
C ASP A 130 -7.84 6.34 -16.48
N GLU A 131 -7.00 7.23 -17.02
CA GLU A 131 -6.12 6.93 -18.17
C GLU A 131 -5.17 5.79 -17.83
N GLY A 132 -4.52 5.87 -16.68
CA GLY A 132 -3.57 4.85 -16.21
C GLY A 132 -4.24 3.50 -16.00
N GLN A 133 -5.46 3.45 -15.47
CA GLN A 133 -6.22 2.21 -15.33
C GLN A 133 -6.62 1.60 -16.67
N ASN A 134 -6.92 2.41 -17.69
CA ASN A 134 -7.16 1.92 -19.04
C ASN A 134 -5.89 1.35 -19.67
N VAL A 135 -4.76 2.03 -19.53
CA VAL A 135 -3.45 1.54 -19.99
C VAL A 135 -3.04 0.27 -19.25
N ALA A 136 -3.29 0.15 -17.95
CA ALA A 136 -2.97 -1.02 -17.14
C ALA A 136 -3.63 -2.32 -17.60
N ARG A 137 -4.69 -2.24 -18.42
CA ARG A 137 -5.38 -3.41 -19.02
C ARG A 137 -4.73 -3.93 -20.30
N LEU A 138 -3.83 -3.13 -20.90
CA LEU A 138 -3.14 -3.50 -22.14
C LEU A 138 -2.09 -4.59 -21.88
N GLU A 139 -1.56 -5.17 -22.96
CA GLU A 139 -0.44 -6.09 -22.89
C GLU A 139 0.81 -5.42 -22.30
N LYS A 140 1.65 -6.21 -21.59
CA LYS A 140 2.81 -5.71 -20.84
C LYS A 140 3.69 -4.77 -21.64
N GLU A 141 3.94 -5.10 -22.92
CA GLU A 141 4.81 -4.29 -23.78
C GLU A 141 4.20 -2.93 -24.10
N ALA A 142 2.88 -2.84 -24.33
CA ALA A 142 2.20 -1.57 -24.53
C ALA A 142 2.21 -0.69 -23.27
N VAL A 143 2.03 -1.29 -22.10
CA VAL A 143 2.16 -0.58 -20.81
C VAL A 143 3.58 -0.06 -20.63
N LYS A 144 4.60 -0.88 -20.89
CA LYS A 144 6.01 -0.50 -20.82
C LYS A 144 6.32 0.67 -21.72
N GLN A 145 5.88 0.63 -22.99
CA GLN A 145 6.07 1.72 -23.96
C GLN A 145 5.44 3.04 -23.47
N LYS A 146 4.24 2.98 -22.89
CA LYS A 146 3.60 4.17 -22.31
C LYS A 146 4.42 4.73 -21.14
N ILE A 147 4.94 3.88 -20.26
CA ILE A 147 5.81 4.31 -19.15
C ILE A 147 7.09 4.96 -19.69
N GLU A 148 7.74 4.35 -20.69
CA GLU A 148 8.93 4.94 -21.32
C GLU A 148 8.64 6.33 -21.93
N GLN A 149 7.48 6.52 -22.56
CA GLN A 149 7.06 7.82 -23.06
C GLN A 149 6.91 8.85 -21.93
N LEU A 150 6.27 8.47 -20.82
CA LEU A 150 6.10 9.34 -19.65
C LEU A 150 7.46 9.73 -19.04
N LEU A 151 8.36 8.76 -18.88
CA LEU A 151 9.70 9.00 -18.35
C LEU A 151 10.52 9.93 -19.27
N LYS A 152 10.52 9.65 -20.60
CA LYS A 152 11.19 10.50 -21.59
C LYS A 152 10.62 11.92 -21.60
N GLY A 153 9.29 12.06 -21.50
CA GLY A 153 8.61 13.36 -21.46
C GLY A 153 9.01 14.22 -20.25
N LYS A 154 9.54 13.61 -19.20
CA LYS A 154 10.10 14.28 -18.02
C LYS A 154 11.63 14.37 -18.01
N GLY A 155 12.29 13.93 -19.10
CA GLY A 155 13.74 13.98 -19.23
C GLY A 155 14.51 12.88 -18.50
N TYR A 156 13.83 11.81 -18.05
CA TYR A 156 14.50 10.69 -17.40
C TYR A 156 15.18 9.74 -18.40
N ASP A 157 16.31 9.18 -17.99
CA ASP A 157 17.02 8.16 -18.77
C ASP A 157 16.32 6.80 -18.67
N VAL A 158 15.62 6.43 -19.74
CA VAL A 158 14.88 5.17 -19.81
C VAL A 158 15.80 3.91 -19.85
N ARG A 159 17.09 4.06 -20.12
CA ARG A 159 18.02 2.92 -20.13
C ARG A 159 18.15 2.30 -18.74
N VAL A 160 18.08 3.12 -17.69
CA VAL A 160 18.07 2.63 -16.29
C VAL A 160 16.82 1.79 -16.02
N PHE A 161 15.64 2.29 -16.44
CA PHE A 161 14.37 1.57 -16.35
C PHE A 161 14.42 0.23 -17.09
N GLN A 162 14.88 0.23 -18.36
CA GLN A 162 15.00 -0.98 -19.18
C GLN A 162 15.97 -1.99 -18.55
N SER A 163 17.14 -1.51 -18.13
CA SER A 163 18.14 -2.36 -17.45
C SER A 163 17.60 -2.97 -16.14
N ALA A 164 16.77 -2.26 -15.40
CA ALA A 164 16.16 -2.79 -14.17
C ALA A 164 15.21 -3.98 -14.45
N LEU A 165 14.49 -3.92 -15.58
CA LEU A 165 13.63 -5.02 -16.04
C LEU A 165 14.46 -6.21 -16.54
N GLU A 166 15.43 -5.96 -17.44
CA GLU A 166 16.27 -6.99 -18.06
C GLU A 166 17.12 -7.78 -17.05
N THR A 167 17.64 -7.09 -16.04
CA THR A 167 18.47 -7.69 -14.99
C THR A 167 17.66 -8.29 -13.84
N GLY A 168 16.33 -8.16 -13.85
CA GLY A 168 15.44 -8.65 -12.82
C GLY A 168 15.50 -7.87 -11.48
N ARG A 169 16.19 -6.72 -11.41
CA ARG A 169 16.25 -5.89 -10.19
C ARG A 169 14.86 -5.41 -9.78
N ALA A 170 14.06 -4.95 -10.73
CA ALA A 170 12.69 -4.53 -10.49
C ALA A 170 11.83 -5.68 -9.94
N LYS A 171 11.92 -6.86 -10.57
CA LYS A 171 11.23 -8.08 -10.09
C LYS A 171 11.62 -8.43 -8.65
N LYS A 172 12.93 -8.42 -8.38
CA LYS A 172 13.45 -8.71 -7.03
C LYS A 172 12.88 -7.77 -5.99
N ARG A 173 12.79 -6.47 -6.27
CA ARG A 173 12.23 -5.47 -5.36
C ARG A 173 10.77 -5.78 -5.00
N VAL A 174 9.94 -6.11 -6.00
CA VAL A 174 8.54 -6.49 -5.75
C VAL A 174 8.46 -7.75 -4.88
N LEU A 175 9.30 -8.75 -5.15
CA LEU A 175 9.34 -9.99 -4.35
C LEU A 175 9.82 -9.73 -2.92
N ASP A 176 10.80 -8.85 -2.73
CA ASP A 176 11.26 -8.46 -1.40
C ASP A 176 10.12 -7.76 -0.60
N ASP A 177 9.35 -6.89 -1.23
CA ASP A 177 8.19 -6.23 -0.60
C ASP A 177 7.08 -7.23 -0.25
N ILE A 178 6.77 -8.18 -1.14
CA ILE A 178 5.82 -9.27 -0.87
C ILE A 178 6.31 -10.08 0.34
N ALA A 179 7.58 -10.46 0.38
CA ALA A 179 8.13 -11.24 1.49
C ALA A 179 8.04 -10.50 2.84
N VAL A 180 8.21 -9.17 2.85
CA VAL A 180 7.97 -8.36 4.05
C VAL A 180 6.50 -8.40 4.44
N GLY A 181 5.58 -8.20 3.48
CA GLY A 181 4.13 -8.24 3.73
C GLY A 181 3.67 -9.60 4.25
N ASP A 182 4.17 -10.69 3.69
CA ASP A 182 3.86 -12.06 4.13
C ASP A 182 4.37 -12.31 5.56
N ARG A 183 5.61 -11.89 5.87
CA ARG A 183 6.20 -12.00 7.21
C ARG A 183 5.33 -11.33 8.26
N ILE A 184 4.79 -10.16 7.94
CA ILE A 184 3.89 -9.44 8.84
C ILE A 184 2.41 -9.77 8.60
N ARG A 185 2.12 -10.81 7.81
CA ARG A 185 0.79 -11.35 7.55
C ARG A 185 -0.21 -10.30 7.05
N ILE A 186 0.17 -9.56 5.99
CA ILE A 186 -0.76 -8.71 5.26
C ILE A 186 -1.78 -9.60 4.53
N THR A 187 -3.07 -9.34 4.71
CA THR A 187 -4.17 -10.14 4.14
C THR A 187 -5.01 -9.36 3.14
N GLY A 188 -4.72 -8.09 2.93
CA GLY A 188 -5.47 -7.22 2.02
C GLY A 188 -4.78 -5.89 1.77
N THR A 189 -5.18 -5.22 0.68
CA THR A 189 -4.70 -3.89 0.32
C THR A 189 -5.85 -2.89 0.24
N PRO A 190 -5.62 -1.63 0.58
CA PRO A 190 -4.40 -1.12 1.22
C PRO A 190 -4.29 -1.57 2.68
N THR A 191 -3.09 -1.88 3.12
CA THR A 191 -2.79 -2.02 4.55
C THR A 191 -1.67 -1.04 4.90
N LYS A 192 -1.91 -0.20 5.90
CA LYS A 192 -0.96 0.80 6.40
C LYS A 192 -0.38 0.36 7.74
N ILE A 193 0.91 0.59 7.91
CA ILE A 193 1.59 0.48 9.20
C ILE A 193 1.97 1.90 9.60
N VAL A 194 1.34 2.45 10.64
CA VAL A 194 1.54 3.82 11.11
C VAL A 194 2.25 3.79 12.45
N ASN A 195 3.52 4.13 12.48
CA ASN A 195 4.35 4.05 13.69
C ASN A 195 4.23 2.68 14.41
N GLY A 196 4.08 1.62 13.62
CA GLY A 196 3.91 0.25 14.10
C GLY A 196 2.45 -0.24 14.22
N ASP A 197 1.46 0.64 14.25
CA ASP A 197 0.05 0.24 14.31
C ASP A 197 -0.46 -0.19 12.93
N VAL A 198 -1.09 -1.37 12.85
CA VAL A 198 -1.66 -1.92 11.60
C VAL A 198 -3.06 -1.38 11.36
N ILE A 199 -3.27 -0.77 10.21
CA ILE A 199 -4.54 -0.21 9.77
C ILE A 199 -4.91 -0.82 8.42
N VAL A 200 -6.01 -1.56 8.35
CA VAL A 200 -6.46 -2.23 7.13
C VAL A 200 -7.58 -1.44 6.46
N GLY A 201 -7.50 -1.26 5.14
CA GLY A 201 -8.52 -0.61 4.31
C GLY A 201 -8.31 0.87 4.05
N ALA A 202 -9.18 1.44 3.20
CA ALA A 202 -9.07 2.82 2.69
C ALA A 202 -9.67 3.90 3.62
N SER A 203 -10.63 3.54 4.47
CA SER A 203 -11.47 4.49 5.22
C SER A 203 -10.92 4.83 6.59
N GLN A 204 -9.78 5.57 6.67
CA GLN A 204 -9.12 5.75 7.95
C GLN A 204 -8.48 7.14 8.15
N ASP A 205 -9.00 8.16 7.45
CA ASP A 205 -8.44 9.52 7.53
C ASP A 205 -8.42 10.05 8.96
N ASN A 206 -9.52 9.86 9.71
CA ASN A 206 -9.63 10.26 11.12
C ASN A 206 -8.62 9.55 12.04
N ILE A 207 -8.13 8.35 11.63
CA ILE A 207 -7.13 7.63 12.42
C ILE A 207 -5.75 8.25 12.18
N LEU A 208 -5.41 8.58 10.93
CA LEU A 208 -4.13 9.19 10.59
C LEU A 208 -3.98 10.57 11.26
N GLU A 209 -5.06 11.37 11.33
CA GLU A 209 -5.04 12.66 11.99
C GLU A 209 -4.73 12.57 13.50
N ARG A 210 -5.09 11.47 14.16
CA ARG A 210 -4.75 11.24 15.59
C ARG A 210 -3.24 11.16 15.81
N TYR A 211 -2.48 10.60 14.85
CA TYR A 211 -1.01 10.54 14.95
C TYR A 211 -0.35 11.90 14.76
N LEU A 212 -1.06 12.85 14.16
CA LEU A 212 -0.62 14.25 14.03
C LEU A 212 -0.94 15.11 15.27
N GLY A 213 -1.53 14.52 16.33
CA GLY A 213 -1.83 15.23 17.58
C GLY A 213 -3.07 16.11 17.51
N ARG A 214 -4.04 15.73 16.69
CA ARG A 214 -5.30 16.49 16.49
C ARG A 214 -6.51 15.66 16.81
#